data_79309503d82ceb6963e946243d4a8b44
#
_entry.id   79309503d82ceb6963e946243d4a8b44
#
_cell.length_a   1.000
_cell.length_b   1.000
_cell.length_c   1.000
_cell.angle_alpha   90.00
_cell.angle_beta   90.00
_cell.angle_gamma   90.00
#
_symmetry.space_group_name_H-M   'P 1'
#
loop_
_entity.id
_entity.type
_entity.pdbx_description
1 polymer ?
#
loop_
_entity_poly.entity_id
_entity_poly.type
_entity_poly.pdbx_seq_one_letter_code
_entity_poly.pdbx_strand_id
1 'polypeptide(L)'
;MNEKIRIRIVSGSHIIEVMEPPGVSLETLAAKYYERTEGYFPVFASVNDVGRDLLYRISRPAVVKFMDLRSRLARLVYQRSIYFLYLVALNEVDPEARPSLKHPLNDGIYIKINNPPDNPAEMAWRIEKRMREMIAED
;
A
#
# COMPACT_ATOMS: atom_id res chain seq x y z
N MET A 1 1.73 -30.46 17.88
CA MET A 1 1.33 -29.29 18.68
C MET A 1 1.72 -28.04 17.93
N ASN A 2 0.77 -27.17 17.66
CA ASN A 2 1.07 -25.90 17.05
C ASN A 2 1.61 -24.95 18.13
N GLU A 3 2.92 -24.83 18.17
CA GLU A 3 3.58 -23.85 19.04
C GLU A 3 3.20 -22.45 18.54
N LYS A 4 2.55 -21.68 19.41
CA LYS A 4 2.17 -20.30 19.08
C LYS A 4 3.32 -19.34 19.40
N ILE A 5 3.48 -18.33 18.59
CA ILE A 5 4.46 -17.28 18.80
C ILE A 5 3.81 -16.05 19.43
N ARG A 6 4.57 -15.35 20.25
CA ARG A 6 4.14 -14.11 20.89
C ARG A 6 4.36 -12.94 19.96
N ILE A 7 3.30 -12.18 19.69
CA ILE A 7 3.35 -10.97 18.87
C ILE A 7 2.78 -9.81 19.69
N ARG A 8 3.56 -8.75 19.80
CA ARG A 8 3.12 -7.48 20.37
C ARG A 8 2.66 -6.58 19.24
N ILE A 9 1.41 -6.16 19.27
CA ILE A 9 0.80 -5.32 18.24
C ILE A 9 0.61 -3.91 18.80
N VAL A 10 1.19 -2.93 18.11
CA VAL A 10 1.07 -1.50 18.41
C VAL A 10 0.20 -0.85 17.35
N SER A 11 -0.92 -0.29 17.76
CA SER A 11 -1.87 0.42 16.91
C SER A 11 -2.20 1.76 17.55
N GLY A 12 -1.51 2.83 17.09
CA GLY A 12 -1.60 4.12 17.75
C GLY A 12 -1.11 4.08 19.19
N SER A 13 -1.96 4.43 20.14
CA SER A 13 -1.67 4.38 21.58
C SER A 13 -1.97 3.01 22.20
N HIS A 14 -2.60 2.10 21.47
CA HIS A 14 -2.98 0.79 21.96
C HIS A 14 -1.87 -0.23 21.71
N ILE A 15 -1.52 -0.99 22.76
CA ILE A 15 -0.53 -2.06 22.70
C ILE A 15 -1.22 -3.31 23.24
N ILE A 16 -1.26 -4.36 22.43
CA ILE A 16 -1.77 -5.67 22.83
C ILE A 16 -0.74 -6.75 22.59
N GLU A 17 -0.83 -7.81 23.34
CA GLU A 17 0.02 -8.99 23.18
C GLU A 17 -0.86 -10.19 22.82
N VAL A 18 -0.55 -10.86 21.73
CA VAL A 18 -1.34 -11.96 21.18
C VAL A 18 -0.47 -13.18 20.91
N MET A 19 -1.11 -14.35 20.88
CA MET A 19 -0.45 -15.61 20.56
C MET A 19 -1.03 -16.15 19.25
N GLU A 20 -0.20 -16.21 18.22
CA GLU A 20 -0.61 -16.66 16.89
C GLU A 20 0.28 -17.79 16.36
N PRO A 21 -0.21 -18.61 15.43
CA PRO A 21 0.63 -19.62 14.78
C PRO A 21 1.78 -18.96 13.99
N PRO A 22 2.96 -19.60 13.94
CA PRO A 22 4.03 -19.13 13.07
C PRO A 22 3.58 -19.17 11.60
N GLY A 23 4.02 -18.17 10.82
CA GLY A 23 3.61 -18.00 9.42
C GLY A 23 2.36 -17.15 9.23
N VAL A 24 1.80 -16.57 10.28
CA VAL A 24 0.67 -15.63 10.16
C VAL A 24 1.09 -14.39 9.38
N SER A 25 0.24 -13.95 8.43
CA SER A 25 0.49 -12.73 7.67
C SER A 25 0.10 -11.47 8.43
N LEU A 26 0.74 -10.35 8.08
CA LEU A 26 0.36 -9.04 8.64
C LEU A 26 -1.09 -8.68 8.27
N GLU A 27 -1.54 -9.04 7.08
CA GLU A 27 -2.94 -8.85 6.66
C GLU A 27 -3.92 -9.59 7.59
N THR A 28 -3.62 -10.84 7.93
CA THR A 28 -4.43 -11.63 8.89
C THR A 28 -4.43 -10.98 10.27
N LEU A 29 -3.27 -10.53 10.75
CA LEU A 29 -3.17 -9.83 12.04
C LEU A 29 -3.95 -8.51 12.02
N ALA A 30 -3.89 -7.76 10.92
CA ALA A 30 -4.66 -6.53 10.77
C ALA A 30 -6.17 -6.81 10.79
N ALA A 31 -6.62 -7.84 10.09
CA ALA A 31 -8.04 -8.22 10.08
C ALA A 31 -8.57 -8.59 11.47
N LYS A 32 -7.73 -9.23 12.30
CA LYS A 32 -8.11 -9.65 13.65
C LYS A 32 -7.99 -8.54 14.70
N TYR A 33 -6.94 -7.74 14.63
CA TYR A 33 -6.51 -6.91 15.76
C TYR A 33 -6.36 -5.42 15.46
N TYR A 34 -6.37 -5.03 14.19
CA TYR A 34 -6.28 -3.61 13.86
C TYR A 34 -7.59 -2.91 14.20
N GLU A 35 -7.53 -1.92 15.08
CA GLU A 35 -8.67 -1.10 15.44
C GLU A 35 -8.98 -0.13 14.30
N ARG A 36 -10.04 -0.42 13.56
CA ARG A 36 -10.48 0.43 12.44
C ARG A 36 -11.07 1.72 12.97
N THR A 37 -10.39 2.81 12.66
CA THR A 37 -10.97 4.15 12.73
C THR A 37 -11.62 4.46 11.38
N GLU A 38 -12.79 5.08 11.40
CA GLU A 38 -13.54 5.40 10.19
C GLU A 38 -12.65 6.06 9.11
N GLY A 39 -12.66 5.49 7.91
CA GLY A 39 -11.88 5.96 6.77
C GLY A 39 -10.39 5.58 6.75
N TYR A 40 -9.88 4.92 7.79
CA TYR A 40 -8.48 4.49 7.85
C TYR A 40 -8.34 2.97 7.80
N PHE A 41 -7.33 2.51 7.09
CA PHE A 41 -6.96 1.09 6.98
C PHE A 41 -5.43 0.96 7.00
N PRO A 42 -4.89 -0.19 7.42
CA PRO A 42 -3.44 -0.37 7.43
C PRO A 42 -2.90 -0.44 6.00
N VAL A 43 -1.86 0.33 5.72
CA VAL A 43 -1.17 0.37 4.42
C VAL A 43 0.04 -0.54 4.43
N PHE A 44 0.78 -0.55 5.54
CA PHE A 44 1.89 -1.44 5.80
C PHE A 44 2.12 -1.55 7.31
N ALA A 45 3.09 -2.36 7.71
CA ALA A 45 3.50 -2.45 9.10
C ALA A 45 5.02 -2.46 9.21
N SER A 46 5.53 -2.06 10.37
CA SER A 46 6.89 -2.40 10.75
C SER A 46 6.91 -3.66 11.60
N VAL A 47 7.86 -4.53 11.33
CA VAL A 47 8.14 -5.72 12.12
C VAL A 47 9.53 -5.57 12.70
N ASN A 48 9.64 -5.43 14.02
CA ASN A 48 10.90 -5.12 14.69
C ASN A 48 11.62 -3.92 14.05
N ASP A 49 10.87 -2.84 13.82
CA ASP A 49 11.33 -1.58 13.21
C ASP A 49 11.75 -1.66 11.73
N VAL A 50 11.46 -2.77 11.04
CA VAL A 50 11.67 -2.90 9.59
C VAL A 50 10.33 -2.88 8.87
N GLY A 51 10.18 -1.97 7.90
CA GLY A 51 8.95 -1.85 7.09
C GLY A 51 8.71 -3.09 6.25
N ARG A 52 7.48 -3.61 6.31
CA ARG A 52 7.05 -4.79 5.57
C ARG A 52 5.67 -4.56 4.96
N ASP A 53 5.43 -5.13 3.78
CA ASP A 53 4.08 -5.17 3.21
C ASP A 53 3.15 -6.10 4.01
N LEU A 54 1.86 -6.00 3.76
CA LEU A 54 0.86 -6.75 4.52
C LEU A 54 0.85 -8.26 4.23
N LEU A 55 1.48 -8.70 3.16
CA LEU A 55 1.61 -10.13 2.82
C LEU A 55 2.76 -10.80 3.56
N TYR A 56 3.62 -10.02 4.21
CA TYR A 56 4.74 -10.52 5.00
C TYR A 56 4.26 -11.47 6.10
N ARG A 57 4.94 -12.60 6.27
CA ARG A 57 4.61 -13.63 7.26
C ARG A 57 5.57 -13.62 8.44
N ILE A 58 5.00 -13.65 9.64
CA ILE A 58 5.75 -13.64 10.89
C ILE A 58 5.90 -15.07 11.38
N SER A 59 7.15 -15.51 11.56
CA SER A 59 7.46 -16.88 12.02
C SER A 59 8.16 -16.93 13.37
N ARG A 60 8.46 -15.77 13.95
CA ARG A 60 9.15 -15.64 15.25
C ARG A 60 8.48 -14.55 16.09
N PRO A 61 8.67 -14.56 17.41
CA PRO A 61 8.17 -13.47 18.25
C PRO A 61 8.63 -12.11 17.70
N ALA A 62 7.71 -11.16 17.63
CA ALA A 62 7.95 -9.87 17.00
C ALA A 62 7.10 -8.75 17.60
N VAL A 63 7.54 -7.52 17.35
CA VAL A 63 6.78 -6.29 17.62
C VAL A 63 6.29 -5.75 16.28
N VAL A 64 4.98 -5.66 16.11
CA VAL A 64 4.32 -5.19 14.90
C VAL A 64 3.67 -3.85 15.15
N LYS A 65 3.98 -2.87 14.31
CA LYS A 65 3.32 -1.55 14.33
C LYS A 65 2.61 -1.34 13.00
N PHE A 66 1.29 -1.32 13.01
CA PHE A 66 0.52 -0.99 11.82
C PHE A 66 0.53 0.51 11.57
N MET A 67 0.59 0.87 10.29
CA MET A 67 0.59 2.25 9.84
C MET A 67 -0.50 2.48 8.78
N ASP A 68 -1.28 3.53 8.99
CA ASP A 68 -2.33 3.98 8.08
C ASP A 68 -2.02 5.38 7.53
N LEU A 69 -2.92 5.95 6.74
CA LEU A 69 -2.71 7.25 6.08
C LEU A 69 -2.59 8.46 7.03
N ARG A 70 -2.77 8.29 8.32
CA ARG A 70 -2.43 9.31 9.32
C ARG A 70 -0.91 9.47 9.46
N SER A 71 -0.16 8.41 9.20
CA SER A 71 1.31 8.42 9.17
C SER A 71 1.83 9.02 7.86
N ARG A 72 2.82 9.92 7.96
CA ARG A 72 3.51 10.45 6.77
C ARG A 72 4.16 9.34 5.94
N LEU A 73 4.78 8.37 6.59
CA LEU A 73 5.44 7.26 5.89
C LEU A 73 4.43 6.38 5.15
N ALA A 74 3.27 6.10 5.75
CA ALA A 74 2.21 5.35 5.08
C ALA A 74 1.65 6.10 3.87
N ARG A 75 1.50 7.43 3.95
CA ARG A 75 1.11 8.24 2.79
C ARG A 75 2.12 8.15 1.65
N LEU A 76 3.42 8.16 1.94
CA LEU A 76 4.45 7.99 0.91
C LEU A 76 4.41 6.61 0.26
N VAL A 77 4.22 5.55 1.05
CA VAL A 77 4.07 4.18 0.55
C VAL A 77 2.84 4.08 -0.35
N TYR A 78 1.71 4.62 0.08
CA TYR A 78 0.47 4.63 -0.68
C TYR A 78 0.60 5.38 -2.01
N GLN A 79 1.20 6.57 -1.99
CA GLN A 79 1.44 7.36 -3.20
C GLN A 79 2.33 6.62 -4.20
N ARG A 80 3.38 5.96 -3.74
CA ARG A 80 4.26 5.15 -4.59
C ARG A 80 3.53 3.97 -5.21
N SER A 81 2.64 3.32 -4.47
CA SER A 81 1.82 2.23 -4.98
C SER A 81 0.84 2.70 -6.06
N ILE A 82 0.19 3.85 -5.86
CA ILE A 82 -0.68 4.47 -6.87
C ILE A 82 0.12 4.88 -8.11
N TYR A 83 1.29 5.46 -7.93
CA TYR A 83 2.16 5.83 -9.05
C TYR A 83 2.59 4.60 -9.86
N PHE A 84 2.99 3.52 -9.20
CA PHE A 84 3.33 2.26 -9.87
C PHE A 84 2.14 1.69 -10.66
N LEU A 85 0.96 1.68 -10.06
CA LEU A 85 -0.27 1.25 -10.72
C LEU A 85 -0.55 2.09 -11.97
N TYR A 86 -0.37 3.41 -11.88
CA TYR A 86 -0.48 4.33 -13.01
C TYR A 86 0.50 3.96 -14.14
N LEU A 87 1.76 3.71 -13.82
CA LEU A 87 2.78 3.35 -14.81
C LEU A 87 2.44 2.04 -15.54
N VAL A 88 1.94 1.04 -14.82
CA VAL A 88 1.52 -0.23 -15.42
C VAL A 88 0.33 0.00 -16.35
N ALA A 89 -0.68 0.73 -15.92
CA ALA A 89 -1.84 1.07 -16.74
C ALA A 89 -1.46 1.90 -17.97
N LEU A 90 -0.60 2.90 -17.81
CA LEU A 90 -0.08 3.71 -18.92
C LEU A 90 0.64 2.85 -19.95
N ASN A 91 1.49 1.94 -19.52
CA ASN A 91 2.22 1.05 -20.42
C ASN A 91 1.29 0.11 -21.21
N GLU A 92 0.19 -0.32 -20.61
CA GLU A 92 -0.82 -1.14 -21.31
C GLU A 92 -1.63 -0.31 -22.31
N VAL A 93 -1.97 0.93 -21.98
CA VAL A 93 -2.76 1.83 -22.83
C VAL A 93 -1.93 2.40 -23.97
N ASP A 94 -0.72 2.80 -23.69
CA ASP A 94 0.23 3.37 -24.66
C ASP A 94 1.66 2.92 -24.36
N PRO A 95 2.11 1.80 -24.93
CA PRO A 95 3.48 1.27 -24.73
C PRO A 95 4.59 2.22 -25.16
N GLU A 96 4.29 3.17 -26.03
CA GLU A 96 5.26 4.15 -26.53
C GLU A 96 5.38 5.39 -25.63
N ALA A 97 4.49 5.55 -24.66
CA ALA A 97 4.53 6.69 -23.73
C ALA A 97 5.84 6.73 -22.94
N ARG A 98 6.35 7.93 -22.75
CA ARG A 98 7.58 8.19 -21.98
C ARG A 98 7.26 9.11 -20.81
N PRO A 99 6.81 8.55 -19.68
CA PRO A 99 6.47 9.34 -18.50
C PRO A 99 7.71 9.86 -17.79
N SER A 100 7.59 11.03 -17.20
CA SER A 100 8.60 11.63 -16.35
C SER A 100 7.94 12.16 -15.09
N LEU A 101 8.34 11.63 -13.94
CA LEU A 101 7.86 12.10 -12.64
C LEU A 101 8.42 13.49 -12.37
N LYS A 102 7.55 14.43 -12.10
CA LYS A 102 7.91 15.78 -11.67
C LYS A 102 7.62 15.94 -10.16
N HIS A 103 7.71 17.17 -9.68
CA HIS A 103 7.44 17.47 -8.27
C HIS A 103 5.94 17.28 -7.92
N PRO A 104 5.61 17.04 -6.65
CA PRO A 104 4.22 17.04 -6.18
C PRO A 104 3.57 18.41 -6.44
N LEU A 105 2.29 18.37 -6.85
CA LEU A 105 1.48 19.56 -7.05
C LEU A 105 0.27 19.49 -6.12
N ASN A 106 0.26 20.28 -5.06
CA ASN A 106 -0.74 20.19 -3.98
C ASN A 106 -0.83 18.75 -3.42
N ASP A 107 -2.02 18.16 -3.45
CA ASP A 107 -2.28 16.80 -2.99
C ASP A 107 -2.03 15.72 -4.06
N GLY A 108 -1.57 16.12 -5.23
CA GLY A 108 -1.34 15.24 -6.36
C GLY A 108 0.12 15.09 -6.76
N ILE A 109 0.36 14.19 -7.69
CA ILE A 109 1.66 13.98 -8.32
C ILE A 109 1.59 14.45 -9.77
N TYR A 110 2.51 15.33 -10.15
CA TYR A 110 2.62 15.80 -11.53
C TYR A 110 3.48 14.84 -12.36
N ILE A 111 2.88 14.27 -13.39
CA ILE A 111 3.54 13.37 -14.34
C ILE A 111 3.49 13.99 -15.72
N LYS A 112 4.66 14.24 -16.31
CA LYS A 112 4.78 14.71 -17.68
C LYS A 112 4.98 13.53 -18.62
N ILE A 113 4.23 13.48 -19.72
CA ILE A 113 4.47 12.54 -20.81
C ILE A 113 5.26 13.30 -21.89
N ASN A 114 6.49 12.85 -22.15
CA ASN A 114 7.40 13.54 -23.07
C ASN A 114 6.98 13.46 -24.55
N ASN A 115 6.21 12.44 -24.90
CA ASN A 115 5.58 12.25 -26.20
C ASN A 115 4.06 12.25 -26.01
N PRO A 116 3.42 13.44 -25.87
CA PRO A 116 2.01 13.53 -25.53
C PRO A 116 1.12 12.89 -26.61
N PRO A 117 -0.01 12.27 -26.20
CA PRO A 117 -0.98 11.70 -27.13
C PRO A 117 -1.74 12.79 -27.89
N ASP A 118 -2.35 12.41 -29.01
CA ASP A 118 -3.19 13.33 -29.80
C ASP A 118 -4.44 13.78 -29.01
N ASN A 119 -4.98 12.92 -28.18
CA ASN A 119 -6.12 13.24 -27.31
C ASN A 119 -5.79 12.93 -25.84
N PRO A 120 -5.23 13.90 -25.09
CA PRO A 120 -4.87 13.68 -23.69
C PRO A 120 -6.03 13.31 -22.77
N ALA A 121 -7.22 13.85 -22.99
CA ALA A 121 -8.39 13.59 -22.17
C ALA A 121 -8.87 12.14 -22.32
N GLU A 122 -8.91 11.62 -23.53
CA GLU A 122 -9.25 10.22 -23.81
C GLU A 122 -8.23 9.26 -23.19
N MET A 123 -6.95 9.57 -23.33
CA MET A 123 -5.88 8.78 -22.74
C MET A 123 -5.99 8.73 -21.22
N ALA A 124 -6.22 9.88 -20.57
CA ALA A 124 -6.41 9.95 -19.13
C ALA A 124 -7.59 9.08 -18.67
N TRP A 125 -8.70 9.13 -19.39
CA TRP A 125 -9.87 8.30 -19.10
C TRP A 125 -9.58 6.79 -19.23
N ARG A 126 -8.86 6.40 -20.29
CA ARG A 126 -8.48 5.00 -20.53
C ARG A 126 -7.54 4.48 -19.44
N ILE A 127 -6.59 5.30 -19.00
CA ILE A 127 -5.66 4.96 -17.91
C ILE A 127 -6.43 4.79 -16.59
N GLU A 128 -7.29 5.74 -16.26
CA GLU A 128 -8.10 5.67 -15.03
C GLU A 128 -8.99 4.43 -15.02
N LYS A 129 -9.66 4.15 -16.13
CA LYS A 129 -10.48 2.94 -16.28
C LYS A 129 -9.66 1.68 -16.04
N ARG A 130 -8.48 1.59 -16.64
CA ARG A 130 -7.61 0.42 -16.49
C ARG A 130 -7.10 0.26 -15.05
N MET A 131 -6.74 1.35 -14.40
CA MET A 131 -6.35 1.34 -12.99
C MET A 131 -7.48 0.79 -12.09
N ARG A 132 -8.71 1.23 -12.31
CA ARG A 132 -9.88 0.73 -11.56
C ARG A 132 -10.14 -0.75 -11.79
N GLU A 133 -10.01 -1.22 -13.03
CA GLU A 133 -10.12 -2.64 -13.37
C GLU A 133 -9.05 -3.47 -12.66
N MET A 134 -7.81 -3.03 -12.66
CA MET A 134 -6.69 -3.72 -11.98
C MET A 134 -6.92 -3.83 -10.48
N ILE A 135 -7.43 -2.79 -9.84
CA ILE A 135 -7.78 -2.81 -8.41
C ILE A 135 -8.92 -3.81 -8.15
N ALA A 136 -9.89 -3.91 -9.03
CA ALA A 136 -11.02 -4.83 -8.88
C ALA A 136 -10.64 -6.31 -9.13
N GLU A 137 -9.57 -6.57 -9.86
CA GLU A 137 -9.03 -7.91 -10.17
C GLU A 137 -8.17 -8.50 -9.02
N ASP A 138 -7.75 -7.68 -8.06
CA ASP A 138 -6.84 -8.07 -6.96
C ASP A 138 -7.53 -8.91 -5.86
#